data_29ee421890fb8004578cbe3ad8a9d15a
#
_entry.id   29ee421890fb8004578cbe3ad8a9d15a
#
_cell.length_a   1.000
_cell.length_b   1.000
_cell.length_c   1.000
_cell.angle_alpha   90.00
_cell.angle_beta   90.00
_cell.angle_gamma   90.00
#
_symmetry.space_group_name_H-M   'P 1'
#
loop_
_entity.id
_entity.type
_entity.pdbx_description
1 polymer ?
#
loop_
_entity_poly.entity_id
_entity_poly.type
_entity_poly.pdbx_seq_one_letter_code
_entity_poly.pdbx_strand_id
1 'polypeptide(L)'
;MRRIKLTIAYDGTNYRGWQIQQPTAAHPEGSVPTIQGALQRALGQLLPKEAVHGAAADTATAPDQVHEAVAPGVLPVVGASRTDSGVHALGNVACFDTESTIPAANFPKAINRYLPADIRVMQADEVSMDFHPRFVSHEKCYEYRIDHGRVANPLTRLYAYHYTYPLDLERIRAAARELVGVHDFTSFVNPDSQVFEHGGDAVREIYSIDILEEGTQLVIRIRGNGFLYHMIRIIVGTLLIIGNGRRAPEDIRTMLAAKDRTTAGPTVPAHGLCLCALNYDAAVTAEDVRDDGDTETLAQDAETV
;
A
#
# COMPACT_ATOMS: atom_id res chain seq x y z
N MET A 1 5.38 15.59 -21.62
CA MET A 1 5.53 14.68 -20.46
C MET A 1 4.13 14.34 -19.96
N ARG A 2 3.86 13.11 -19.52
CA ARG A 2 2.58 12.62 -19.03
C ARG A 2 2.80 11.70 -17.84
N ARG A 3 1.85 11.64 -16.91
CA ARG A 3 1.92 10.79 -15.70
C ARG A 3 1.11 9.53 -15.89
N ILE A 4 1.73 8.38 -15.63
CA ILE A 4 1.09 7.07 -15.71
C ILE A 4 0.94 6.50 -14.32
N LYS A 5 -0.31 6.23 -13.92
CA LYS A 5 -0.68 5.52 -12.70
C LYS A 5 -0.69 4.02 -13.00
N LEU A 6 -0.06 3.24 -12.16
CA LEU A 6 0.01 1.78 -12.24
C LEU A 6 -0.71 1.16 -11.04
N THR A 7 -1.54 0.14 -11.28
CA THR A 7 -2.03 -0.78 -10.25
C THR A 7 -1.18 -2.04 -10.28
N ILE A 8 -0.62 -2.43 -9.14
CA ILE A 8 0.46 -3.42 -9.06
C ILE A 8 0.09 -4.49 -8.04
N ALA A 9 0.17 -5.76 -8.47
CA ALA A 9 0.07 -6.92 -7.59
C ALA A 9 1.45 -7.57 -7.40
N TYR A 10 1.74 -8.06 -6.19
CA TYR A 10 2.98 -8.76 -5.91
C TYR A 10 2.90 -9.74 -4.75
N ASP A 11 3.64 -10.84 -4.87
CA ASP A 11 4.02 -11.71 -3.78
C ASP A 11 5.27 -11.12 -3.10
N GLY A 12 5.10 -10.63 -1.87
CA GLY A 12 6.18 -9.96 -1.12
C GLY A 12 7.19 -10.90 -0.47
N THR A 13 7.01 -12.22 -0.56
CA THR A 13 7.80 -13.23 0.18
C THR A 13 9.31 -13.03 0.03
N ASN A 14 9.77 -12.74 -1.19
CA ASN A 14 11.20 -12.61 -1.50
C ASN A 14 11.71 -11.16 -1.48
N TYR A 15 10.89 -10.21 -1.00
CA TYR A 15 11.21 -8.79 -1.04
C TYR A 15 11.34 -8.16 0.34
N ARG A 16 12.25 -7.22 0.47
CA ARG A 16 12.44 -6.39 1.68
C ARG A 16 11.45 -5.21 1.74
N GLY A 17 10.23 -5.46 1.27
CA GLY A 17 9.15 -4.50 1.21
C GLY A 17 9.12 -3.70 -0.10
N TRP A 18 8.32 -2.65 -0.08
CA TRP A 18 8.12 -1.77 -1.23
C TRP A 18 9.36 -0.94 -1.54
N GLN A 19 9.84 -0.17 -0.56
CA GLN A 19 10.78 0.94 -0.77
C GLN A 19 12.23 0.46 -0.92
N ILE A 20 12.96 1.06 -1.87
CA ILE A 20 14.41 0.91 -2.01
C ILE A 20 15.08 1.34 -0.70
N GLN A 21 15.95 0.49 -0.18
CA GLN A 21 16.68 0.74 1.05
C GLN A 21 18.06 1.29 0.73
N GLN A 22 18.54 2.22 1.55
CA GLN A 22 19.91 2.73 1.47
C GLN A 22 20.90 1.58 1.79
N PRO A 23 22.08 1.60 1.17
CA PRO A 23 23.15 0.67 1.53
C PRO A 23 23.42 0.70 3.03
N THR A 24 23.56 -0.48 3.63
CA THR A 24 23.94 -0.64 5.04
C THR A 24 25.26 -1.37 5.16
N ALA A 25 25.89 -1.34 6.34
CA ALA A 25 27.12 -2.10 6.58
C ALA A 25 26.95 -3.61 6.34
N ALA A 26 25.75 -4.16 6.56
CA ALA A 26 25.41 -5.56 6.30
C ALA A 26 25.12 -5.84 4.81
N HIS A 27 24.73 -4.81 4.05
CA HIS A 27 24.40 -4.87 2.62
C HIS A 27 24.97 -3.64 1.90
N PRO A 28 26.30 -3.57 1.76
CA PRO A 28 26.98 -2.37 1.22
C PRO A 28 26.64 -2.09 -0.24
N GLU A 29 26.19 -3.10 -0.99
CA GLU A 29 25.83 -2.94 -2.41
C GLU A 29 24.40 -2.43 -2.61
N GLY A 30 23.63 -2.17 -1.54
CA GLY A 30 22.24 -1.72 -1.65
C GLY A 30 21.29 -2.69 -2.37
N SER A 31 21.72 -3.94 -2.55
CA SER A 31 21.10 -4.89 -3.50
C SER A 31 20.02 -5.77 -2.88
N VAL A 32 19.40 -5.35 -1.78
CA VAL A 32 18.26 -6.13 -1.29
C VAL A 32 17.07 -5.95 -2.25
N PRO A 33 16.42 -7.04 -2.68
CA PRO A 33 15.32 -6.97 -3.62
C PRO A 33 14.13 -6.23 -2.99
N THR A 34 13.62 -5.19 -3.68
CA THR A 34 12.43 -4.42 -3.31
C THR A 34 11.51 -4.30 -4.51
N ILE A 35 10.21 -4.08 -4.25
CA ILE A 35 9.20 -3.96 -5.32
C ILE A 35 9.48 -2.73 -6.18
N GLN A 36 9.73 -1.58 -5.55
CA GLN A 36 10.07 -0.32 -6.23
C GLN A 36 11.31 -0.48 -7.12
N GLY A 37 12.36 -1.13 -6.59
CA GLY A 37 13.59 -1.37 -7.36
C GLY A 37 13.38 -2.30 -8.56
N ALA A 38 12.50 -3.29 -8.44
CA ALA A 38 12.15 -4.16 -9.56
C ALA A 38 11.38 -3.41 -10.66
N LEU A 39 10.43 -2.55 -10.27
CA LEU A 39 9.67 -1.69 -11.18
C LEU A 39 10.59 -0.70 -11.91
N GLN A 40 11.47 -0.02 -11.18
CA GLN A 40 12.41 0.93 -11.77
C GLN A 40 13.34 0.26 -12.79
N ARG A 41 13.87 -0.93 -12.48
CA ARG A 41 14.67 -1.70 -13.44
C ARG A 41 13.88 -2.09 -14.68
N ALA A 42 12.63 -2.54 -14.51
CA ALA A 42 11.77 -2.91 -15.64
C ALA A 42 11.45 -1.72 -16.54
N LEU A 43 11.15 -0.57 -15.95
CA LEU A 43 10.92 0.69 -16.67
C LEU A 43 12.18 1.18 -17.39
N GLY A 44 13.35 1.11 -16.74
CA GLY A 44 14.64 1.46 -17.37
C GLY A 44 14.98 0.59 -18.58
N GLN A 45 14.58 -0.70 -18.58
CA GLN A 45 14.72 -1.59 -19.73
C GLN A 45 13.70 -1.28 -20.84
N LEU A 46 12.48 -0.90 -20.47
CA LEU A 46 11.43 -0.53 -21.43
C LEU A 46 11.69 0.83 -22.08
N LEU A 47 12.16 1.80 -21.31
CA LEU A 47 12.33 3.21 -21.69
C LEU A 47 13.79 3.68 -21.49
N PRO A 48 14.77 3.06 -22.15
CA PRO A 48 16.17 3.31 -21.84
C PRO A 48 16.64 4.73 -22.14
N LYS A 49 16.01 5.44 -23.10
CA LYS A 49 16.34 6.84 -23.42
C LYS A 49 15.92 7.80 -22.32
N GLU A 50 14.79 7.55 -21.69
CA GLU A 50 14.26 8.38 -20.60
C GLU A 50 15.01 8.12 -19.28
N ALA A 51 15.45 6.89 -19.06
CA ALA A 51 16.25 6.52 -17.89
C ALA A 51 17.58 7.29 -17.82
N VAL A 52 18.18 7.62 -18.97
CA VAL A 52 19.43 8.41 -19.04
C VAL A 52 19.19 9.88 -18.69
N HIS A 53 18.01 10.44 -18.98
CA HIS A 53 17.69 11.86 -18.80
C HIS A 53 17.00 12.16 -17.45
N GLY A 54 16.49 11.16 -16.75
CA GLY A 54 15.71 11.31 -15.50
C GLY A 54 16.48 11.89 -14.30
N ALA A 55 17.78 12.12 -14.42
CA ALA A 55 18.62 12.72 -13.40
C ALA A 55 18.46 14.25 -13.25
N ALA A 56 17.67 14.92 -14.09
CA ALA A 56 17.59 16.38 -14.16
C ALA A 56 16.18 16.98 -13.95
N ALA A 57 15.20 16.22 -13.54
CA ALA A 57 13.90 16.79 -13.22
C ALA A 57 13.92 17.39 -11.79
N ASP A 58 14.18 18.69 -11.73
CA ASP A 58 13.89 19.54 -10.58
C ASP A 58 12.38 19.43 -10.25
N THR A 59 12.00 18.55 -9.34
CA THR A 59 10.68 18.58 -8.74
C THR A 59 10.73 19.39 -7.44
N ALA A 60 10.98 20.69 -7.62
CA ALA A 60 10.74 21.65 -6.55
C ALA A 60 9.24 21.91 -6.47
N THR A 61 8.55 21.33 -5.50
CA THR A 61 7.41 21.94 -4.79
C THR A 61 6.68 20.94 -3.89
N ALA A 62 7.13 20.79 -2.65
CA ALA A 62 6.35 20.63 -1.41
C ALA A 62 7.32 20.32 -0.26
N PRO A 63 7.18 20.93 0.94
CA PRO A 63 8.15 20.84 2.04
C PRO A 63 8.25 19.45 2.72
N ASP A 64 7.41 18.48 2.37
CA ASP A 64 7.42 17.12 2.93
C ASP A 64 7.88 16.02 1.95
N GLN A 65 8.44 16.39 0.80
CA GLN A 65 9.03 15.40 -0.10
C GLN A 65 10.40 14.99 0.44
N VAL A 66 10.45 13.87 1.15
CA VAL A 66 11.68 13.11 1.27
C VAL A 66 12.07 12.73 -0.15
N HIS A 67 13.02 13.47 -0.74
CA HIS A 67 13.60 13.13 -2.04
C HIS A 67 14.24 11.75 -1.91
N GLU A 68 13.56 10.73 -2.40
CA GLU A 68 14.21 9.44 -2.62
C GLU A 68 15.30 9.73 -3.66
N ALA A 69 16.56 9.72 -3.23
CA ALA A 69 17.70 9.93 -4.12
C ALA A 69 17.65 8.84 -5.20
N VAL A 70 17.22 9.22 -6.39
CA VAL A 70 17.16 8.33 -7.55
C VAL A 70 18.58 8.26 -8.14
N ALA A 71 19.11 7.05 -8.27
CA ALA A 71 20.41 6.87 -8.91
C ALA A 71 20.36 7.39 -10.36
N PRO A 72 21.46 7.97 -10.88
CA PRO A 72 21.54 8.41 -12.27
C PRO A 72 21.13 7.27 -13.22
N GLY A 73 20.28 7.56 -14.20
CA GLY A 73 19.82 6.57 -15.17
C GLY A 73 18.61 5.72 -14.74
N VAL A 74 17.92 6.08 -13.68
CA VAL A 74 16.74 5.37 -13.17
C VAL A 74 15.50 6.27 -13.29
N LEU A 75 14.41 5.73 -13.83
CA LEU A 75 13.11 6.41 -13.85
C LEU A 75 12.51 6.41 -12.45
N PRO A 76 12.18 7.58 -11.86
CA PRO A 76 11.54 7.64 -10.56
C PRO A 76 10.17 6.95 -10.56
N VAL A 77 9.88 6.17 -9.53
CA VAL A 77 8.58 5.56 -9.29
C VAL A 77 8.10 5.95 -7.91
N VAL A 78 6.97 6.63 -7.81
CA VAL A 78 6.37 7.08 -6.56
C VAL A 78 5.25 6.13 -6.17
N GLY A 79 5.37 5.47 -5.01
CA GLY A 79 4.35 4.52 -4.51
C GLY A 79 3.39 5.15 -3.50
N ALA A 80 2.14 4.70 -3.51
CA ALA A 80 1.09 5.13 -2.58
C ALA A 80 1.26 4.52 -1.19
N SER A 81 1.61 3.25 -1.12
CA SER A 81 1.74 2.53 0.15
C SER A 81 3.09 1.82 0.26
N ARG A 82 3.79 2.09 1.37
CA ARG A 82 5.01 1.36 1.73
C ARG A 82 4.60 0.11 2.49
N THR A 83 4.67 -1.05 1.83
CA THR A 83 4.45 -2.34 2.48
C THR A 83 5.74 -2.84 3.12
N ASP A 84 5.63 -3.52 4.27
CA ASP A 84 6.78 -4.09 4.98
C ASP A 84 7.39 -5.28 4.23
N SER A 85 8.58 -5.71 4.66
CA SER A 85 9.22 -6.94 4.19
C SER A 85 8.28 -8.14 4.35
N GLY A 86 8.07 -8.90 3.28
CA GLY A 86 7.22 -10.09 3.25
C GLY A 86 5.72 -9.83 3.15
N VAL A 87 5.27 -8.57 3.05
CA VAL A 87 3.85 -8.20 2.86
C VAL A 87 3.50 -8.22 1.37
N HIS A 88 2.33 -8.77 1.05
CA HIS A 88 1.82 -8.89 -0.33
C HIS A 88 0.93 -7.71 -0.72
N ALA A 89 0.64 -7.59 -2.02
CA ALA A 89 -0.40 -6.70 -2.52
C ALA A 89 -1.12 -7.28 -3.73
N LEU A 90 -2.42 -7.00 -3.83
CA LEU A 90 -3.24 -7.22 -5.02
C LEU A 90 -3.47 -5.91 -5.79
N GLY A 91 -3.37 -4.75 -5.12
CA GLY A 91 -3.70 -3.46 -5.70
C GLY A 91 -2.92 -2.31 -5.09
N ASN A 92 -1.58 -2.40 -4.97
CA ASN A 92 -0.79 -1.21 -4.66
C ASN A 92 -0.76 -0.27 -5.86
N VAL A 93 -0.66 1.03 -5.61
CA VAL A 93 -0.62 2.04 -6.67
C VAL A 93 0.72 2.75 -6.68
N ALA A 94 1.23 3.00 -7.88
CA ALA A 94 2.40 3.85 -8.09
C ALA A 94 2.23 4.68 -9.34
N CYS A 95 3.00 5.76 -9.48
CA CYS A 95 3.07 6.53 -10.70
C CYS A 95 4.52 6.81 -11.12
N PHE A 96 4.68 7.07 -12.41
CA PHE A 96 5.93 7.56 -13.02
C PHE A 96 5.58 8.51 -14.17
N ASP A 97 6.52 9.41 -14.49
CA ASP A 97 6.37 10.37 -15.57
C ASP A 97 7.15 9.90 -16.80
N THR A 98 6.60 10.16 -18.02
CA THR A 98 7.19 9.66 -19.27
C THR A 98 6.84 10.59 -20.45
N GLU A 99 7.71 10.62 -21.46
CA GLU A 99 7.43 11.19 -22.78
C GLU A 99 7.03 10.14 -23.81
N SER A 100 7.02 8.86 -23.42
CA SER A 100 6.67 7.75 -24.28
C SER A 100 5.26 7.89 -24.86
N THR A 101 5.10 7.53 -26.11
CA THR A 101 3.80 7.49 -26.83
C THR A 101 3.07 6.17 -26.68
N ILE A 102 3.58 5.23 -25.87
CA ILE A 102 2.89 3.96 -25.59
C ILE A 102 1.53 4.27 -24.95
N PRO A 103 0.40 3.83 -25.51
CA PRO A 103 -0.91 4.01 -24.89
C PRO A 103 -0.92 3.48 -23.45
N ALA A 104 -1.55 4.20 -22.51
CA ALA A 104 -1.55 3.83 -21.08
C ALA A 104 -1.97 2.37 -20.87
N ALA A 105 -3.04 1.91 -21.52
CA ALA A 105 -3.53 0.54 -21.44
C ALA A 105 -2.53 -0.54 -21.93
N ASN A 106 -1.49 -0.17 -22.65
CA ASN A 106 -0.46 -1.10 -23.15
C ASN A 106 0.74 -1.24 -22.19
N PHE A 107 0.93 -0.33 -21.22
CA PHE A 107 2.02 -0.42 -20.25
C PHE A 107 2.04 -1.72 -19.46
N PRO A 108 0.90 -2.28 -18.97
CA PRO A 108 0.94 -3.56 -18.26
C PRO A 108 1.62 -4.66 -19.09
N LYS A 109 1.23 -4.81 -20.36
CA LYS A 109 1.84 -5.81 -21.25
C LYS A 109 3.32 -5.53 -21.50
N ALA A 110 3.70 -4.26 -21.66
CA ALA A 110 5.07 -3.86 -21.96
C ALA A 110 5.99 -4.05 -20.74
N ILE A 111 5.60 -3.55 -19.55
CA ILE A 111 6.39 -3.62 -18.32
C ILE A 111 6.53 -5.06 -17.82
N ASN A 112 5.44 -5.85 -17.87
CA ASN A 112 5.41 -7.23 -17.37
C ASN A 112 6.38 -8.18 -18.12
N ARG A 113 6.90 -7.79 -19.28
CA ARG A 113 7.95 -8.55 -19.98
C ARG A 113 9.30 -8.52 -19.26
N TYR A 114 9.53 -7.48 -18.46
CA TYR A 114 10.77 -7.23 -17.73
C TYR A 114 10.64 -7.50 -16.23
N LEU A 115 9.41 -7.69 -15.74
CA LEU A 115 9.17 -8.01 -14.33
C LEU A 115 9.30 -9.51 -14.05
N PRO A 116 9.82 -9.89 -12.87
CA PRO A 116 9.80 -11.27 -12.41
C PRO A 116 8.35 -11.75 -12.19
N ALA A 117 8.15 -13.08 -12.11
CA ALA A 117 6.80 -13.68 -12.08
C ALA A 117 5.96 -13.26 -10.88
N ASP A 118 6.58 -12.88 -9.79
CA ASP A 118 5.98 -12.49 -8.50
C ASP A 118 5.61 -11.00 -8.40
N ILE A 119 5.84 -10.20 -9.46
CA ILE A 119 5.36 -8.81 -9.57
C ILE A 119 4.64 -8.63 -10.91
N ARG A 120 3.45 -8.04 -10.89
CA ARG A 120 2.67 -7.73 -12.11
C ARG A 120 2.04 -6.35 -12.02
N VAL A 121 2.16 -5.59 -13.08
CA VAL A 121 1.31 -4.44 -13.37
C VAL A 121 -0.01 -4.98 -13.91
N MET A 122 -1.09 -4.71 -13.21
CA MET A 122 -2.43 -5.20 -13.54
C MET A 122 -3.18 -4.23 -14.44
N GLN A 123 -3.00 -2.92 -14.19
CA GLN A 123 -3.65 -1.83 -14.90
C GLN A 123 -2.72 -0.63 -14.98
N ALA A 124 -2.90 0.18 -16.01
CA ALA A 124 -2.23 1.47 -16.15
C ALA A 124 -3.20 2.49 -16.76
N ASP A 125 -3.26 3.67 -16.17
CA ASP A 125 -4.08 4.79 -16.58
C ASP A 125 -3.21 6.05 -16.71
N GLU A 126 -3.53 6.93 -17.65
CA GLU A 126 -2.98 8.28 -17.68
C GLU A 126 -3.76 9.16 -16.72
N VAL A 127 -3.06 9.95 -15.91
CA VAL A 127 -3.65 10.82 -14.90
C VAL A 127 -3.06 12.22 -15.00
N SER A 128 -3.70 13.21 -14.38
CA SER A 128 -3.17 14.58 -14.28
C SER A 128 -1.75 14.59 -13.68
N MET A 129 -0.94 15.53 -14.09
CA MET A 129 0.40 15.78 -13.51
C MET A 129 0.33 16.16 -12.03
N ASP A 130 -0.82 16.64 -11.55
CA ASP A 130 -1.07 16.98 -10.14
C ASP A 130 -1.41 15.74 -9.29
N PHE A 131 -1.72 14.61 -9.94
CA PHE A 131 -1.99 13.37 -9.20
C PHE A 131 -0.76 12.90 -8.44
N HIS A 132 -0.89 12.78 -7.12
CA HIS A 132 0.14 12.19 -6.28
C HIS A 132 -0.44 10.98 -5.52
N PRO A 133 0.08 9.74 -5.74
CA PRO A 133 -0.58 8.52 -5.27
C PRO A 133 -0.70 8.42 -3.75
N ARG A 134 0.10 9.20 -3.00
CA ARG A 134 0.10 9.20 -1.52
C ARG A 134 -0.73 10.30 -0.91
N PHE A 135 -0.87 11.47 -1.58
CA PHE A 135 -1.50 12.66 -0.99
C PHE A 135 -2.94 12.88 -1.44
N VAL A 136 -3.33 12.32 -2.59
CA VAL A 136 -4.73 12.29 -2.99
C VAL A 136 -5.54 11.47 -1.99
N SER A 137 -6.73 11.95 -1.61
CA SER A 137 -7.63 11.23 -0.69
C SER A 137 -7.93 9.82 -1.21
N HIS A 138 -7.74 8.84 -0.36
CA HIS A 138 -7.98 7.44 -0.70
C HIS A 138 -8.25 6.59 0.53
N GLU A 139 -9.02 5.52 0.33
CA GLU A 139 -9.19 4.44 1.29
C GLU A 139 -8.17 3.34 1.02
N LYS A 140 -7.57 2.80 2.07
CA LYS A 140 -6.73 1.59 2.02
C LYS A 140 -7.49 0.40 2.59
N CYS A 141 -7.50 -0.68 1.82
CA CYS A 141 -8.08 -1.96 2.24
C CYS A 141 -6.97 -3.00 2.38
N TYR A 142 -6.85 -3.57 3.58
CA TYR A 142 -5.93 -4.67 3.87
C TYR A 142 -6.70 -5.90 4.34
N GLU A 143 -6.18 -7.07 4.02
CA GLU A 143 -6.61 -8.35 4.59
C GLU A 143 -5.44 -9.01 5.31
N TYR A 144 -5.72 -9.55 6.49
CA TYR A 144 -4.81 -10.46 7.17
C TYR A 144 -5.44 -11.84 7.25
N ARG A 145 -4.75 -12.84 6.69
CA ARG A 145 -5.23 -14.22 6.63
C ARG A 145 -4.58 -15.07 7.72
N ILE A 146 -5.42 -15.82 8.43
CA ILE A 146 -5.02 -16.72 9.50
C ILE A 146 -5.51 -18.12 9.13
N ASP A 147 -4.59 -19.08 9.02
CA ASP A 147 -4.93 -20.49 8.90
C ASP A 147 -5.18 -21.03 10.30
N HIS A 148 -6.42 -21.33 10.60
CA HIS A 148 -6.90 -21.84 11.87
C HIS A 148 -7.09 -23.36 11.87
N GLY A 149 -6.60 -24.04 10.83
CA GLY A 149 -6.61 -25.48 10.72
C GLY A 149 -5.75 -26.15 11.81
N ARG A 150 -6.15 -27.37 12.21
CA ARG A 150 -5.36 -28.17 13.15
C ARG A 150 -3.92 -28.43 12.67
N VAL A 151 -3.75 -28.53 11.35
CA VAL A 151 -2.45 -28.69 10.67
C VAL A 151 -2.33 -27.58 9.63
N ALA A 152 -1.16 -26.96 9.57
CA ALA A 152 -0.87 -25.90 8.57
C ALA A 152 -1.06 -26.42 7.15
N ASN A 153 -1.80 -25.66 6.33
CA ASN A 153 -1.95 -25.97 4.92
C ASN A 153 -0.67 -25.54 4.16
N PRO A 154 0.07 -26.49 3.54
CA PRO A 154 1.32 -26.16 2.84
C PRO A 154 1.11 -25.26 1.63
N LEU A 155 -0.09 -25.22 1.00
CA LEU A 155 -0.38 -24.38 -0.16
C LEU A 155 -0.63 -22.91 0.20
N THR A 156 -1.02 -22.63 1.45
CA THR A 156 -1.29 -21.25 1.92
C THR A 156 -0.21 -20.74 2.87
N ARG A 157 0.83 -21.52 3.15
CA ARG A 157 1.85 -21.20 4.15
C ARG A 157 2.59 -19.87 3.95
N LEU A 158 2.63 -19.36 2.73
CA LEU A 158 3.25 -18.08 2.39
C LEU A 158 2.26 -16.91 2.41
N TYR A 159 0.95 -17.18 2.59
CA TYR A 159 -0.12 -16.18 2.47
C TYR A 159 -1.08 -16.18 3.65
N ALA A 160 -0.84 -17.03 4.67
CA ALA A 160 -1.66 -17.10 5.87
C ALA A 160 -0.81 -17.49 7.09
N TYR A 161 -1.04 -16.81 8.20
CA TYR A 161 -0.40 -17.12 9.47
C TYR A 161 -1.09 -18.31 10.12
N HIS A 162 -0.39 -19.41 10.31
CA HIS A 162 -0.93 -20.58 11.02
C HIS A 162 -1.00 -20.32 12.53
N TYR A 163 -2.22 -20.28 13.09
CA TYR A 163 -2.50 -20.00 14.48
C TYR A 163 -3.42 -21.08 15.09
N THR A 164 -2.87 -21.91 15.97
CA THR A 164 -3.51 -23.14 16.48
C THR A 164 -4.28 -22.97 17.77
N TYR A 165 -4.18 -21.82 18.43
CA TYR A 165 -4.92 -21.60 19.68
C TYR A 165 -6.41 -21.37 19.39
N PRO A 166 -7.31 -21.90 20.26
CA PRO A 166 -8.75 -21.64 20.13
C PRO A 166 -9.02 -20.12 20.08
N LEU A 167 -9.94 -19.71 19.23
CA LEU A 167 -10.38 -18.34 19.08
C LEU A 167 -11.90 -18.23 19.28
N ASP A 168 -12.29 -17.32 20.15
CA ASP A 168 -13.67 -16.86 20.28
C ASP A 168 -13.87 -15.66 19.36
N LEU A 169 -14.60 -15.86 18.26
CA LEU A 169 -14.82 -14.84 17.24
C LEU A 169 -15.71 -13.70 17.73
N GLU A 170 -16.62 -13.95 18.67
CA GLU A 170 -17.46 -12.89 19.24
C GLU A 170 -16.61 -11.91 20.07
N ARG A 171 -15.63 -12.41 20.81
CA ARG A 171 -14.64 -11.56 21.50
C ARG A 171 -13.80 -10.76 20.52
N ILE A 172 -13.37 -11.37 19.41
CA ILE A 172 -12.63 -10.66 18.34
C ILE A 172 -13.51 -9.57 17.73
N ARG A 173 -14.78 -9.89 17.38
CA ARG A 173 -15.72 -8.91 16.81
C ARG A 173 -16.02 -7.76 17.79
N ALA A 174 -16.15 -8.08 19.09
CA ALA A 174 -16.35 -7.06 20.11
C ALA A 174 -15.14 -6.10 20.20
N ALA A 175 -13.93 -6.64 20.26
CA ALA A 175 -12.70 -5.85 20.29
C ALA A 175 -12.49 -5.03 19.00
N ALA A 176 -12.82 -5.61 17.84
CA ALA A 176 -12.70 -4.92 16.55
C ALA A 176 -13.58 -3.66 16.47
N ARG A 177 -14.81 -3.72 17.05
CA ARG A 177 -15.70 -2.54 17.11
C ARG A 177 -15.11 -1.38 17.90
N GLU A 178 -14.30 -1.63 18.92
CA GLU A 178 -13.66 -0.59 19.74
C GLU A 178 -12.50 0.13 18.99
N LEU A 179 -12.01 -0.43 17.88
CA LEU A 179 -10.95 0.15 17.05
C LEU A 179 -11.50 0.97 15.88
N VAL A 180 -12.80 0.84 15.57
CA VAL A 180 -13.43 1.60 14.47
C VAL A 180 -13.63 3.04 14.89
N GLY A 181 -13.38 3.97 13.96
CA GLY A 181 -13.46 5.42 14.15
C GLY A 181 -12.09 6.09 14.20
N VAL A 182 -12.07 7.33 14.66
CA VAL A 182 -10.87 8.17 14.76
C VAL A 182 -10.24 7.96 16.13
N HIS A 183 -9.01 7.47 16.17
CA HIS A 183 -8.26 7.23 17.39
C HIS A 183 -6.79 7.61 17.25
N ASP A 184 -6.13 7.88 18.35
CA ASP A 184 -4.68 7.93 18.46
C ASP A 184 -4.15 6.49 18.62
N PHE A 185 -3.52 5.97 17.58
CA PHE A 185 -3.00 4.62 17.53
C PHE A 185 -1.55 4.48 18.00
N THR A 186 -1.04 5.39 18.85
CA THR A 186 0.35 5.34 19.37
C THR A 186 0.70 3.97 19.95
N SER A 187 -0.23 3.30 20.69
CA SER A 187 -0.01 1.95 21.22
C SER A 187 0.10 0.86 20.16
N PHE A 188 -0.34 1.14 18.93
CA PHE A 188 -0.35 0.20 17.82
C PHE A 188 0.71 0.51 16.75
N VAL A 189 1.70 1.32 17.08
CA VAL A 189 2.82 1.69 16.19
C VAL A 189 4.07 0.96 16.61
N ASN A 190 4.88 0.52 15.65
CA ASN A 190 6.23 0.04 15.94
C ASN A 190 7.09 1.23 16.45
N PRO A 191 7.87 1.06 17.53
CA PRO A 191 8.74 2.10 18.05
C PRO A 191 9.74 2.68 17.03
N ASP A 192 10.16 1.89 16.03
CA ASP A 192 11.06 2.32 14.96
C ASP A 192 10.34 3.16 13.87
N SER A 193 9.09 3.57 14.11
CA SER A 193 8.33 4.39 13.17
C SER A 193 8.86 5.83 13.12
N GLN A 194 9.14 6.30 11.93
CA GLN A 194 9.59 7.67 11.68
C GLN A 194 8.48 8.73 11.80
N VAL A 195 7.23 8.31 12.07
CA VAL A 195 6.09 9.25 12.12
C VAL A 195 6.29 10.37 13.15
N PHE A 196 6.92 10.05 14.28
CA PHE A 196 7.16 11.04 15.35
C PHE A 196 8.41 11.89 15.12
N GLU A 197 9.37 11.41 14.33
CA GLU A 197 10.62 12.14 14.05
C GLU A 197 10.38 13.43 13.26
N HIS A 198 9.30 13.47 12.45
CA HIS A 198 8.94 14.60 11.60
C HIS A 198 7.72 15.39 12.11
N GLY A 199 7.38 15.25 13.40
CA GLY A 199 6.25 15.95 14.02
C GLY A 199 4.88 15.45 13.56
N GLY A 200 4.81 14.27 12.92
CA GLY A 200 3.56 13.60 12.58
C GLY A 200 2.88 13.03 13.81
N ASP A 201 1.58 12.76 13.69
CA ASP A 201 0.76 12.16 14.73
C ASP A 201 0.38 10.71 14.40
N ALA A 202 -0.11 9.99 15.40
CA ALA A 202 -0.60 8.64 15.28
C ALA A 202 -2.13 8.56 15.12
N VAL A 203 -2.80 9.69 14.87
CA VAL A 203 -4.24 9.74 14.68
C VAL A 203 -4.60 9.19 13.30
N ARG A 204 -5.42 8.14 13.28
CA ARG A 204 -5.92 7.51 12.05
C ARG A 204 -7.40 7.21 12.22
N GLU A 205 -8.08 7.05 11.08
CA GLU A 205 -9.47 6.63 11.04
C GLU A 205 -9.57 5.23 10.44
N ILE A 206 -10.13 4.30 11.21
CA ILE A 206 -10.52 2.97 10.73
C ILE A 206 -12.00 3.02 10.40
N TYR A 207 -12.34 2.79 9.14
CA TYR A 207 -13.72 2.81 8.64
C TYR A 207 -14.47 1.52 8.99
N SER A 208 -13.80 0.36 8.85
CA SER A 208 -14.37 -0.95 9.22
C SER A 208 -13.28 -1.96 9.54
N ILE A 209 -13.66 -2.95 10.39
CA ILE A 209 -12.92 -4.20 10.60
C ILE A 209 -13.91 -5.34 10.47
N ASP A 210 -13.78 -6.10 9.38
CA ASP A 210 -14.67 -7.24 9.08
C ASP A 210 -13.95 -8.54 9.42
N ILE A 211 -14.64 -9.44 10.13
CA ILE A 211 -14.14 -10.76 10.53
C ILE A 211 -14.90 -11.81 9.72
N LEU A 212 -14.22 -12.41 8.74
CA LEU A 212 -14.78 -13.32 7.75
C LEU A 212 -14.21 -14.73 7.96
N GLU A 213 -15.07 -15.73 7.82
CA GLU A 213 -14.67 -17.15 7.90
C GLU A 213 -14.71 -17.76 6.50
N GLU A 214 -13.57 -18.25 6.01
CA GLU A 214 -13.42 -18.88 4.70
C GLU A 214 -12.85 -20.30 4.88
N GLY A 215 -13.72 -21.29 5.13
CA GLY A 215 -13.30 -22.66 5.42
C GLY A 215 -12.48 -22.76 6.70
N THR A 216 -11.19 -23.13 6.61
CA THR A 216 -10.26 -23.16 7.75
C THR A 216 -9.52 -21.85 7.95
N GLN A 217 -9.82 -20.81 7.14
CA GLN A 217 -9.17 -19.51 7.27
C GLN A 217 -10.09 -18.50 7.95
N LEU A 218 -9.49 -17.69 8.79
CA LEU A 218 -10.06 -16.47 9.32
C LEU A 218 -9.43 -15.29 8.59
N VAL A 219 -10.24 -14.43 7.98
CA VAL A 219 -9.80 -13.24 7.28
C VAL A 219 -10.23 -12.01 8.06
N ILE A 220 -9.27 -11.18 8.46
CA ILE A 220 -9.50 -9.89 9.10
C ILE A 220 -9.26 -8.83 8.04
N ARG A 221 -10.34 -8.19 7.55
CA ARG A 221 -10.29 -7.11 6.58
C ARG A 221 -10.42 -5.77 7.30
N ILE A 222 -9.47 -4.87 7.06
CA ILE A 222 -9.40 -3.56 7.70
C ILE A 222 -9.36 -2.48 6.63
N ARG A 223 -10.26 -1.49 6.75
CA ARG A 223 -10.33 -0.32 5.87
C ARG A 223 -10.11 0.94 6.68
N GLY A 224 -9.40 1.92 6.10
CA GLY A 224 -9.15 3.19 6.76
C GLY A 224 -8.45 4.20 5.86
N ASN A 225 -8.30 5.43 6.36
CA ASN A 225 -7.65 6.53 5.64
C ASN A 225 -6.11 6.38 5.53
N GLY A 226 -5.51 5.55 6.39
CA GLY A 226 -4.07 5.33 6.42
C GLY A 226 -3.68 4.46 7.59
N PHE A 227 -2.49 3.85 7.50
CA PHE A 227 -1.98 2.98 8.56
C PHE A 227 -0.52 3.29 8.83
N LEU A 228 -0.16 3.20 10.10
CA LEU A 228 1.20 3.43 10.60
C LEU A 228 2.04 2.16 10.45
N TYR A 229 3.34 2.31 10.64
CA TYR A 229 4.29 1.19 10.53
C TYR A 229 3.91 0.05 11.49
N HIS A 230 3.70 -1.13 10.94
CA HIS A 230 3.23 -2.36 11.60
C HIS A 230 1.82 -2.29 12.23
N MET A 231 1.08 -1.20 12.11
CA MET A 231 -0.19 -0.97 12.80
C MET A 231 -1.18 -2.13 12.63
N ILE A 232 -1.45 -2.55 11.40
CA ILE A 232 -2.40 -3.64 11.13
C ILE A 232 -1.95 -4.94 11.79
N ARG A 233 -0.67 -5.27 11.69
CA ARG A 233 -0.11 -6.50 12.27
C ARG A 233 -0.17 -6.50 13.79
N ILE A 234 -0.05 -5.34 14.44
CA ILE A 234 -0.21 -5.19 15.89
C ILE A 234 -1.69 -5.29 16.27
N ILE A 235 -2.59 -4.66 15.51
CA ILE A 235 -4.04 -4.80 15.70
C ILE A 235 -4.44 -6.27 15.64
N VAL A 236 -4.04 -6.98 14.59
CA VAL A 236 -4.36 -8.42 14.45
C VAL A 236 -3.79 -9.22 15.61
N GLY A 237 -2.55 -8.99 16.01
CA GLY A 237 -1.95 -9.68 17.16
C GLY A 237 -2.71 -9.42 18.46
N THR A 238 -3.23 -8.20 18.63
CA THR A 238 -4.07 -7.82 19.77
C THR A 238 -5.42 -8.53 19.73
N LEU A 239 -6.07 -8.57 18.57
CA LEU A 239 -7.32 -9.29 18.38
C LEU A 239 -7.18 -10.80 18.67
N LEU A 240 -6.04 -11.41 18.29
CA LEU A 240 -5.75 -12.82 18.56
C LEU A 240 -5.59 -13.11 20.06
N ILE A 241 -4.91 -12.25 20.83
CA ILE A 241 -4.78 -12.45 22.29
C ILE A 241 -6.08 -12.19 23.03
N ILE A 242 -6.99 -11.38 22.48
CA ILE A 242 -8.34 -11.20 22.99
C ILE A 242 -9.21 -12.43 22.65
N GLY A 243 -9.14 -12.90 21.40
CA GLY A 243 -9.87 -14.07 20.93
C GLY A 243 -9.51 -15.35 21.67
N ASN A 244 -8.26 -15.51 22.09
CA ASN A 244 -7.85 -16.68 22.90
C ASN A 244 -8.10 -16.51 24.42
N GLY A 245 -8.79 -15.45 24.83
CA GLY A 245 -9.21 -15.21 26.21
C GLY A 245 -8.17 -14.63 27.16
N ARG A 246 -6.96 -14.29 26.68
CA ARG A 246 -5.90 -13.70 27.54
C ARG A 246 -6.13 -12.24 27.89
N ARG A 247 -6.96 -11.53 27.13
CA ARG A 247 -7.37 -10.14 27.35
C ARG A 247 -8.87 -9.99 27.14
N ALA A 248 -9.48 -8.98 27.74
CA ALA A 248 -10.88 -8.65 27.52
C ALA A 248 -11.03 -7.75 26.26
N PRO A 249 -12.18 -7.80 25.56
CA PRO A 249 -12.43 -6.89 24.43
C PRO A 249 -12.34 -5.40 24.82
N GLU A 250 -12.79 -5.06 26.01
CA GLU A 250 -12.81 -3.71 26.58
C GLU A 250 -11.39 -3.15 26.83
N ASP A 251 -10.37 -4.02 26.94
CA ASP A 251 -8.97 -3.61 27.11
C ASP A 251 -8.46 -2.74 25.96
N ILE A 252 -9.09 -2.82 24.78
CA ILE A 252 -8.77 -1.96 23.63
C ILE A 252 -8.83 -0.48 24.01
N ARG A 253 -9.85 -0.05 24.74
CA ARG A 253 -9.98 1.35 25.16
C ARG A 253 -8.82 1.77 26.07
N THR A 254 -8.43 0.88 26.99
CA THR A 254 -7.30 1.13 27.88
C THR A 254 -5.98 1.20 27.08
N MET A 255 -5.79 0.32 26.07
CA MET A 255 -4.63 0.34 25.21
C MET A 255 -4.54 1.63 24.39
N LEU A 256 -5.65 2.09 23.79
CA LEU A 256 -5.70 3.35 23.04
C LEU A 256 -5.37 4.55 23.93
N ALA A 257 -5.92 4.58 25.15
CA ALA A 257 -5.69 5.67 26.11
C ALA A 257 -4.26 5.69 26.66
N ALA A 258 -3.60 4.54 26.78
CA ALA A 258 -2.27 4.40 27.35
C ALA A 258 -1.17 5.05 26.49
N LYS A 259 -1.35 5.11 25.16
CA LYS A 259 -0.34 5.58 24.18
C LYS A 259 1.03 4.91 24.40
N ASP A 260 1.00 3.64 24.75
CA ASP A 260 2.18 2.81 25.06
C ASP A 260 2.13 1.50 24.30
N ARG A 261 3.12 1.26 23.42
CA ARG A 261 3.25 0.06 22.59
C ARG A 261 3.24 -1.23 23.41
N THR A 262 3.75 -1.20 24.63
CA THR A 262 3.86 -2.39 25.50
C THR A 262 2.50 -2.91 25.97
N THR A 263 1.46 -2.10 25.92
CA THR A 263 0.10 -2.47 26.30
C THR A 263 -0.62 -3.27 25.24
N ALA A 264 -0.28 -3.11 23.96
CA ALA A 264 -0.89 -3.81 22.83
C ALA A 264 -0.28 -5.20 22.60
N GLY A 265 -0.90 -5.98 21.74
CA GLY A 265 -0.47 -7.34 21.39
C GLY A 265 0.81 -7.41 20.57
N PRO A 266 1.29 -8.63 20.28
CA PRO A 266 2.50 -8.83 19.47
C PRO A 266 2.28 -8.42 18.01
N THR A 267 3.37 -8.11 17.30
CA THR A 267 3.35 -7.94 15.85
C THR A 267 3.31 -9.30 15.19
N VAL A 268 2.20 -9.65 14.53
CA VAL A 268 2.08 -10.94 13.83
C VAL A 268 2.93 -10.98 12.55
N PRO A 269 3.24 -12.17 11.99
CA PRO A 269 4.06 -12.33 10.80
C PRO A 269 3.56 -11.54 9.59
N ALA A 270 4.47 -11.08 8.73
CA ALA A 270 4.13 -10.27 7.57
C ALA A 270 3.37 -11.04 6.48
N HIS A 271 3.71 -12.32 6.28
CA HIS A 271 3.18 -13.15 5.19
C HIS A 271 1.66 -13.41 5.24
N GLY A 272 0.99 -13.11 6.36
CA GLY A 272 -0.47 -13.13 6.41
C GLY A 272 -1.11 -11.85 5.89
N LEU A 273 -0.36 -10.76 5.69
CA LEU A 273 -0.86 -9.44 5.32
C LEU A 273 -0.80 -9.18 3.82
N CYS A 274 -1.91 -8.70 3.27
CA CYS A 274 -2.02 -8.27 1.88
C CYS A 274 -2.73 -6.91 1.77
N LEU A 275 -2.14 -5.98 1.03
CA LEU A 275 -2.80 -4.76 0.59
C LEU A 275 -3.72 -5.10 -0.59
N CYS A 276 -5.03 -5.13 -0.36
CA CYS A 276 -6.00 -5.57 -1.37
C CYS A 276 -6.34 -4.48 -2.37
N ALA A 277 -6.52 -3.25 -1.91
CA ALA A 277 -6.90 -2.13 -2.76
C ALA A 277 -6.52 -0.77 -2.15
N LEU A 278 -6.36 0.19 -3.05
CA LEU A 278 -6.38 1.62 -2.79
C LEU A 278 -7.51 2.21 -3.61
N ASN A 279 -8.54 2.71 -2.94
CA ASN A 279 -9.71 3.31 -3.57
C ASN A 279 -9.57 4.84 -3.48
N TYR A 280 -9.32 5.48 -4.61
CA TYR A 280 -9.32 6.94 -4.74
C TYR A 280 -10.75 7.43 -4.96
N ASP A 281 -11.09 8.61 -4.43
CA ASP A 281 -12.40 9.21 -4.63
C ASP A 281 -12.68 9.41 -6.13
N ALA A 282 -13.88 9.03 -6.58
CA ALA A 282 -14.26 9.09 -7.99
C ALA A 282 -14.21 10.54 -8.55
N ALA A 283 -14.45 11.55 -7.71
CA ALA A 283 -14.32 12.95 -8.07
C ALA A 283 -12.88 13.34 -8.44
N VAL A 284 -11.89 12.78 -7.74
CA VAL A 284 -10.47 13.04 -7.98
C VAL A 284 -10.00 12.36 -9.27
N THR A 285 -10.53 11.17 -9.57
CA THR A 285 -10.19 10.46 -10.81
C THR A 285 -10.85 11.06 -12.04
N ALA A 286 -12.01 11.70 -11.91
CA ALA A 286 -12.75 12.34 -13.01
C ALA A 286 -12.25 13.75 -13.33
N GLU A 287 -11.74 14.51 -12.35
CA GLU A 287 -11.11 15.81 -12.58
C GLU A 287 -9.72 15.70 -13.18
N ASP A 288 -9.03 14.57 -12.95
CA ASP A 288 -7.72 14.24 -13.51
C ASP A 288 -7.76 13.88 -15.01
N VAL A 289 -8.95 13.72 -15.60
CA VAL A 289 -9.18 13.44 -17.03
C VAL A 289 -9.92 14.61 -17.68
N ARG A 290 -9.52 15.84 -17.44
CA ARG A 290 -10.00 16.95 -18.26
C ARG A 290 -9.18 17.03 -19.54
N ASP A 291 -9.85 16.59 -20.55
CA ASP A 291 -9.72 16.83 -21.95
C ASP A 291 -9.34 18.28 -22.27
N ASP A 292 -8.10 18.50 -22.69
CA ASP A 292 -7.68 19.71 -23.42
C ASP A 292 -7.94 19.49 -24.91
N GLY A 293 -9.20 19.53 -25.33
CA GLY A 293 -9.48 19.32 -26.75
C GLY A 293 -10.89 19.72 -27.19
N ASP A 294 -10.97 20.93 -27.72
CA ASP A 294 -11.88 21.37 -28.78
C ASP A 294 -13.41 21.27 -28.58
N THR A 295 -13.95 22.33 -28.01
CA THR A 295 -15.27 22.81 -28.39
C THR A 295 -15.15 24.22 -28.96
N GLU A 296 -14.67 24.34 -30.19
CA GLU A 296 -14.96 25.49 -31.02
C GLU A 296 -15.73 25.03 -32.26
N THR A 297 -16.92 25.66 -32.37
CA THR A 297 -17.65 25.96 -33.62
C THR A 297 -18.40 24.83 -34.31
N LEU A 298 -19.67 24.72 -34.03
CA LEU A 298 -20.70 24.58 -35.06
C LEU A 298 -22.09 25.05 -34.51
N ALA A 299 -22.26 26.35 -34.46
CA ALA A 299 -23.60 26.98 -34.35
C ALA A 299 -23.60 28.23 -35.18
N GLN A 300 -23.87 28.10 -36.47
CA GLN A 300 -24.42 29.10 -37.36
C GLN A 300 -24.62 28.41 -38.71
N ASP A 301 -25.88 28.15 -39.02
CA ASP A 301 -26.53 28.28 -40.32
C ASP A 301 -27.70 27.30 -40.43
N ALA A 302 -28.87 27.72 -39.97
CA ALA A 302 -30.13 27.20 -40.41
C ALA A 302 -31.25 28.26 -40.12
N GLU A 303 -31.16 29.41 -40.81
CA GLU A 303 -32.31 30.19 -41.15
C GLU A 303 -32.19 30.58 -42.64
N THR A 304 -33.24 30.26 -43.36
CA THR A 304 -33.67 30.72 -44.67
C THR A 304 -33.77 29.60 -45.73
N VAL A 305 -34.93 29.09 -45.92
CA VAL A 305 -35.90 29.01 -46.99
C VAL A 305 -36.91 27.89 -46.70
#